data_1006a50f531db219dfc08b82d032637f
#
_entry.id   1006a50f531db219dfc08b82d032637f
#
_cell.length_a   1.000
_cell.length_b   1.000
_cell.length_c   1.000
_cell.angle_alpha   90.00
_cell.angle_beta   90.00
_cell.angle_gamma   90.00
#
_symmetry.space_group_name_H-M   'P 1'
#
loop_
_entity.id
_entity.type
_entity.pdbx_description
1 polymer ?
#
loop_
_entity_poly.entity_id
_entity_poly.type
_entity_poly.pdbx_seq_one_letter_code
_entity_poly.pdbx_strand_id
1 'polypeptide(L)'
;MEDRPEPTDVMKSRNIVVSSLDHSRLHDLVITARQFASADSVIVDLLERELAHAKIVSPEEIPPYLVTMNTCVHLVDAATGEDLKVSLVYPSDAERGKDNLSILSDLGVAIIGFSVGDTIEWKSPEGSRRLRINSIDFQPEAIKRYDL
;
A
#
# COMPACT_ATOMS: atom_id res chain seq x y z
N MET A 1 31.62 -4.68 3.58
CA MET A 1 30.27 -5.10 3.78
C MET A 1 29.35 -3.88 3.80
N GLU A 2 28.36 -3.90 3.01
CA GLU A 2 27.50 -2.76 3.05
C GLU A 2 26.47 -2.85 4.13
N ASP A 3 26.10 -1.73 4.65
CA ASP A 3 25.06 -1.65 5.63
C ASP A 3 23.71 -1.79 4.97
N ARG A 4 23.00 -2.82 5.36
CA ARG A 4 21.65 -2.93 4.92
C ARG A 4 20.77 -2.33 5.99
N PRO A 5 19.90 -1.41 5.62
CA PRO A 5 18.98 -0.86 6.62
C PRO A 5 18.10 -1.99 7.14
N GLU A 6 17.70 -1.86 8.38
CA GLU A 6 16.67 -2.74 8.91
C GLU A 6 15.41 -2.56 8.10
N PRO A 7 14.57 -3.60 7.98
CA PRO A 7 13.32 -3.44 7.23
C PRO A 7 12.48 -2.26 7.69
N THR A 8 12.42 -1.99 8.98
CA THR A 8 11.69 -0.84 9.48
C THR A 8 12.33 0.47 9.03
N ASP A 9 13.67 0.51 8.95
CA ASP A 9 14.35 1.70 8.48
C ASP A 9 14.11 1.92 6.99
N VAL A 10 14.09 0.86 6.21
CA VAL A 10 13.77 0.96 4.80
C VAL A 10 12.38 1.58 4.62
N MET A 11 11.40 1.11 5.38
CA MET A 11 10.05 1.66 5.29
C MET A 11 9.99 3.11 5.73
N LYS A 12 10.75 3.47 6.77
CA LYS A 12 10.76 4.84 7.26
C LYS A 12 11.44 5.80 6.29
N SER A 13 12.50 5.35 5.64
CA SER A 13 13.28 6.23 4.77
C SER A 13 12.83 6.20 3.34
N ARG A 14 11.97 5.27 2.98
CA ARG A 14 11.56 5.11 1.61
C ARG A 14 10.45 6.08 1.28
N ASN A 15 10.62 6.79 0.16
CA ASN A 15 9.58 7.65 -0.36
C ASN A 15 8.76 6.86 -1.36
N ILE A 16 7.49 6.70 -1.07
CA ILE A 16 6.59 6.00 -1.99
C ILE A 16 6.23 6.94 -3.15
N VAL A 17 5.79 6.34 -4.24
CA VAL A 17 5.30 7.08 -5.41
C VAL A 17 3.80 6.89 -5.46
N VAL A 18 3.05 7.98 -5.59
CA VAL A 18 1.60 7.92 -5.70
C VAL A 18 1.15 8.90 -6.78
N SER A 19 0.01 8.62 -7.38
CA SER A 19 -0.57 9.56 -8.33
C SER A 19 -1.17 10.75 -7.60
N SER A 20 -1.25 11.88 -8.29
CA SER A 20 -1.89 13.06 -7.72
C SER A 20 -3.33 12.78 -7.34
N LEU A 21 -4.01 11.94 -8.09
CA LEU A 21 -5.39 11.58 -7.80
C LEU A 21 -5.49 10.75 -6.51
N ASP A 22 -4.66 9.73 -6.39
CA ASP A 22 -4.66 8.91 -5.17
C ASP A 22 -4.22 9.72 -3.97
N HIS A 23 -3.21 10.58 -4.14
CA HIS A 23 -2.74 11.41 -3.05
C HIS A 23 -3.87 12.29 -2.50
N SER A 24 -4.62 12.91 -3.39
CA SER A 24 -5.72 13.79 -3.00
C SER A 24 -6.80 13.00 -2.26
N ARG A 25 -7.18 11.85 -2.78
CA ARG A 25 -8.22 11.02 -2.16
C ARG A 25 -7.77 10.47 -0.82
N LEU A 26 -6.52 10.05 -0.72
CA LEU A 26 -6.00 9.52 0.53
C LEU A 26 -5.84 10.61 1.58
N HIS A 27 -5.47 11.82 1.16
CA HIS A 27 -5.41 12.95 2.06
C HIS A 27 -6.79 13.24 2.66
N ASP A 28 -7.83 13.26 1.82
CA ASP A 28 -9.20 13.45 2.29
C ASP A 28 -9.61 12.34 3.23
N LEU A 29 -9.19 11.11 2.95
CA LEU A 29 -9.50 9.98 3.82
C LEU A 29 -8.89 10.15 5.20
N VAL A 30 -7.63 10.63 5.27
CA VAL A 30 -6.97 10.86 6.56
C VAL A 30 -7.77 11.89 7.36
N ILE A 31 -8.15 12.99 6.73
CA ILE A 31 -8.92 14.04 7.40
C ILE A 31 -10.22 13.47 7.94
N THR A 32 -10.94 12.73 7.12
CA THR A 32 -12.23 12.15 7.51
C THR A 32 -12.05 11.15 8.64
N ALA A 33 -11.03 10.30 8.56
CA ALA A 33 -10.80 9.29 9.59
C ALA A 33 -10.51 9.94 10.95
N ARG A 34 -9.75 11.03 10.96
CA ARG A 34 -9.46 11.74 12.21
C ARG A 34 -10.69 12.44 12.74
N GLN A 35 -11.46 13.06 11.86
CA GLN A 35 -12.63 13.83 12.27
C GLN A 35 -13.68 12.95 12.95
N PHE A 36 -13.86 11.74 12.45
CA PHE A 36 -14.89 10.84 12.97
C PHE A 36 -14.33 9.71 13.83
N ALA A 37 -13.02 9.70 14.08
CA ALA A 37 -12.34 8.66 14.85
C ALA A 37 -12.72 7.26 14.35
N SER A 38 -12.82 7.11 13.03
CA SER A 38 -13.35 5.91 12.41
C SER A 38 -12.29 4.84 12.16
N ALA A 39 -11.04 5.08 12.56
CA ALA A 39 -9.95 4.14 12.32
C ALA A 39 -8.91 4.26 13.43
N ASP A 40 -8.03 3.25 13.49
CA ASP A 40 -6.91 3.24 14.42
C ASP A 40 -5.99 4.42 14.13
N SER A 41 -5.76 5.25 15.15
CA SER A 41 -4.97 6.47 14.98
C SER A 41 -3.52 6.17 14.57
N VAL A 42 -2.97 5.04 14.99
CA VAL A 42 -1.61 4.67 14.59
C VAL A 42 -1.55 4.41 13.08
N ILE A 43 -2.53 3.70 12.55
CA ILE A 43 -2.60 3.45 11.12
C ILE A 43 -2.77 4.75 10.33
N VAL A 44 -3.64 5.63 10.81
CA VAL A 44 -3.86 6.92 10.16
C VAL A 44 -2.59 7.76 10.18
N ASP A 45 -1.86 7.75 11.31
CA ASP A 45 -0.59 8.47 11.41
C ASP A 45 0.44 7.93 10.42
N LEU A 46 0.51 6.61 10.28
CA LEU A 46 1.43 6.00 9.33
C LEU A 46 1.10 6.40 7.89
N LEU A 47 -0.18 6.34 7.54
CA LEU A 47 -0.59 6.73 6.20
C LEU A 47 -0.29 8.20 5.94
N GLU A 48 -0.60 9.06 6.89
CA GLU A 48 -0.33 10.48 6.73
C GLU A 48 1.16 10.76 6.53
N ARG A 49 2.01 10.05 7.27
CA ARG A 49 3.45 10.19 7.12
C ARG A 49 3.92 9.76 5.74
N GLU A 50 3.41 8.64 5.25
CA GLU A 50 3.77 8.18 3.91
C GLU A 50 3.36 9.20 2.85
N LEU A 51 2.16 9.76 2.99
CA LEU A 51 1.68 10.76 2.03
C LEU A 51 2.51 12.03 2.07
N ALA A 52 2.96 12.43 3.26
CA ALA A 52 3.75 13.66 3.41
C ALA A 52 5.11 13.55 2.71
N HIS A 53 5.64 12.36 2.59
CA HIS A 53 6.95 12.13 1.98
C HIS A 53 6.85 11.51 0.59
N ALA A 54 5.64 11.36 0.05
CA ALA A 54 5.42 10.69 -1.22
C ALA A 54 5.90 11.57 -2.37
N LYS A 55 6.42 10.93 -3.40
CA LYS A 55 6.63 11.59 -4.68
C LYS A 55 5.30 11.52 -5.44
N ILE A 56 4.76 12.68 -5.76
CA ILE A 56 3.48 12.78 -6.42
C ILE A 56 3.71 12.95 -7.92
N VAL A 57 3.08 12.09 -8.71
CA VAL A 57 3.19 12.12 -10.16
C VAL A 57 1.79 12.12 -10.75
N SER A 58 1.68 12.44 -12.03
CA SER A 58 0.38 12.35 -12.69
C SER A 58 0.00 10.88 -12.87
N PRO A 59 -1.31 10.55 -12.96
CA PRO A 59 -1.71 9.15 -13.16
C PRO A 59 -1.06 8.51 -14.38
N GLU A 60 -0.81 9.27 -15.42
CA GLU A 60 -0.18 8.75 -16.64
C GLU A 60 1.28 8.36 -16.43
N GLU A 61 1.91 8.88 -15.39
CA GLU A 61 3.32 8.59 -15.09
C GLU A 61 3.51 7.41 -14.15
N ILE A 62 2.43 6.78 -13.71
CA ILE A 62 2.51 5.64 -12.80
C ILE A 62 3.03 4.42 -13.58
N PRO A 63 4.14 3.81 -13.12
CA PRO A 63 4.61 2.59 -13.79
C PRO A 63 3.68 1.41 -13.52
N PRO A 64 3.57 0.47 -14.46
CA PRO A 64 2.62 -0.66 -14.30
C PRO A 64 3.02 -1.65 -13.21
N TYR A 65 4.22 -1.56 -12.68
CA TYR A 65 4.69 -2.49 -11.63
C TYR A 65 4.54 -1.88 -10.23
N LEU A 66 3.87 -0.76 -10.10
CA LEU A 66 3.71 -0.06 -8.82
C LEU A 66 2.35 -0.38 -8.19
N VAL A 67 2.34 -0.62 -6.88
CA VAL A 67 1.08 -0.85 -6.16
C VAL A 67 0.41 0.48 -5.90
N THR A 68 -0.77 0.67 -6.48
CA THR A 68 -1.58 1.87 -6.31
C THR A 68 -2.94 1.47 -5.72
N MET A 69 -3.78 2.46 -5.45
CA MET A 69 -5.14 2.15 -4.99
C MET A 69 -5.88 1.38 -6.07
N ASN A 70 -6.69 0.42 -5.65
CA ASN A 70 -7.47 -0.47 -6.51
C ASN A 70 -6.60 -1.42 -7.34
N THR A 71 -5.35 -1.61 -6.95
CA THR A 71 -4.45 -2.58 -7.58
C THR A 71 -4.68 -3.95 -6.97
N CYS A 72 -4.76 -4.97 -7.83
CA CYS A 72 -4.81 -6.36 -7.38
C CYS A 72 -3.40 -6.93 -7.47
N VAL A 73 -2.89 -7.44 -6.37
CA VAL A 73 -1.49 -7.83 -6.25
C VAL A 73 -1.38 -9.21 -5.59
N HIS A 74 -0.38 -9.98 -6.02
CA HIS A 74 -0.01 -11.23 -5.37
C HIS A 74 1.21 -10.99 -4.49
N LEU A 75 1.07 -11.35 -3.22
CA LEU A 75 2.14 -11.29 -2.24
C LEU A 75 2.55 -12.71 -1.91
N VAL A 76 3.84 -12.95 -1.77
CA VAL A 76 4.35 -14.28 -1.44
C VAL A 76 5.13 -14.19 -0.15
N ASP A 77 4.77 -15.04 0.81
CA ASP A 77 5.51 -15.14 2.06
C ASP A 77 6.86 -15.77 1.77
N ALA A 78 7.93 -15.03 2.09
CA ALA A 78 9.28 -15.47 1.76
C ALA A 78 9.69 -16.72 2.54
N ALA A 79 9.11 -16.94 3.72
CA ALA A 79 9.46 -18.08 4.55
C ALA A 79 8.68 -19.33 4.19
N THR A 80 7.39 -19.21 3.87
CA THR A 80 6.52 -20.35 3.67
C THR A 80 6.17 -20.60 2.20
N GLY A 81 6.36 -19.59 1.35
CA GLY A 81 5.92 -19.67 -0.04
C GLY A 81 4.42 -19.47 -0.24
N GLU A 82 3.71 -19.16 0.84
CA GLU A 82 2.27 -18.95 0.76
C GLU A 82 1.95 -17.76 -0.13
N ASP A 83 0.97 -17.93 -1.01
CA ASP A 83 0.53 -16.89 -1.92
C ASP A 83 -0.71 -16.20 -1.34
N LEU A 84 -0.67 -14.87 -1.32
CA LEU A 84 -1.76 -14.07 -0.78
C LEU A 84 -2.18 -13.05 -1.83
N LYS A 85 -3.39 -13.20 -2.35
CA LYS A 85 -3.92 -12.28 -3.35
C LYS A 85 -4.78 -11.24 -2.65
N VAL A 86 -4.48 -9.97 -2.87
CA VAL A 86 -5.25 -8.88 -2.27
C VAL A 86 -5.48 -7.77 -3.29
N SER A 87 -6.58 -7.05 -3.12
CA SER A 87 -6.84 -5.80 -3.85
C SER A 87 -6.83 -4.68 -2.85
N LEU A 88 -5.97 -3.70 -3.06
CA LEU A 88 -5.84 -2.57 -2.14
C LEU A 88 -6.93 -1.56 -2.45
N VAL A 89 -7.86 -1.38 -1.50
CA VAL A 89 -9.06 -0.58 -1.75
C VAL A 89 -9.28 0.44 -0.64
N TYR A 90 -10.16 1.38 -0.90
CA TYR A 90 -10.62 2.33 0.12
C TYR A 90 -11.52 1.59 1.11
N PRO A 91 -11.63 2.10 2.36
CA PRO A 91 -12.39 1.38 3.39
C PRO A 91 -13.83 1.07 2.99
N SER A 92 -14.45 1.94 2.20
CA SER A 92 -15.83 1.74 1.79
C SER A 92 -16.00 0.50 0.91
N ASP A 93 -14.93 0.02 0.29
CA ASP A 93 -14.98 -1.15 -0.59
C ASP A 93 -14.41 -2.40 0.07
N ALA A 94 -13.92 -2.28 1.30
CA ALA A 94 -13.17 -3.38 1.92
C ALA A 94 -14.01 -4.65 2.08
N GLU A 95 -15.31 -4.50 2.32
CA GLU A 95 -16.17 -5.66 2.55
C GLU A 95 -16.91 -6.12 1.30
N ARG A 96 -16.59 -5.52 0.14
CA ARG A 96 -17.27 -5.90 -1.11
C ARG A 96 -16.68 -7.14 -1.77
N GLY A 97 -15.51 -7.57 -1.31
CA GLY A 97 -14.87 -8.76 -1.83
C GLY A 97 -13.98 -9.36 -0.77
N LYS A 98 -13.83 -10.69 -0.79
CA LYS A 98 -13.07 -11.39 0.24
C LYS A 98 -11.57 -11.10 0.16
N ASP A 99 -11.09 -10.73 -1.03
CA ASP A 99 -9.68 -10.42 -1.22
C ASP A 99 -9.39 -8.94 -1.09
N ASN A 100 -10.39 -8.13 -0.78
CA ASN A 100 -10.19 -6.70 -0.63
C ASN A 100 -9.50 -6.38 0.67
N LEU A 101 -8.50 -5.51 0.58
CA LEU A 101 -7.69 -5.09 1.71
C LEU A 101 -7.81 -3.58 1.85
N SER A 102 -8.30 -3.12 2.99
CA SER A 102 -8.44 -1.69 3.22
C SER A 102 -7.08 -1.01 3.30
N ILE A 103 -6.97 0.18 2.71
CA ILE A 103 -5.78 1.00 2.90
C ILE A 103 -5.58 1.37 4.36
N LEU A 104 -6.67 1.44 5.14
CA LEU A 104 -6.58 1.70 6.57
C LEU A 104 -6.38 0.40 7.34
N SER A 105 -5.32 -0.31 7.02
CA SER A 105 -4.89 -1.52 7.71
C SER A 105 -3.37 -1.56 7.70
N ASP A 106 -2.80 -2.34 8.60
CA ASP A 106 -1.36 -2.48 8.68
C ASP A 106 -0.75 -2.88 7.34
N LEU A 107 -1.32 -3.90 6.73
CA LEU A 107 -0.76 -4.42 5.48
C LEU A 107 -1.04 -3.45 4.33
N GLY A 108 -2.20 -2.81 4.32
CA GLY A 108 -2.53 -1.84 3.27
C GLY A 108 -1.53 -0.70 3.21
N VAL A 109 -1.25 -0.08 4.37
CA VAL A 109 -0.26 1.00 4.42
C VAL A 109 1.13 0.48 4.07
N ALA A 110 1.43 -0.78 4.41
CA ALA A 110 2.75 -1.34 4.16
C ALA A 110 3.03 -1.56 2.68
N ILE A 111 2.02 -1.82 1.86
CA ILE A 111 2.26 -2.19 0.46
C ILE A 111 2.07 -1.04 -0.53
N ILE A 112 1.33 0.00 -0.16
CA ILE A 112 1.08 1.09 -1.11
C ILE A 112 2.40 1.74 -1.53
N GLY A 113 2.54 1.97 -2.84
CA GLY A 113 3.71 2.68 -3.38
C GLY A 113 4.94 1.81 -3.54
N PHE A 114 4.86 0.53 -3.20
CA PHE A 114 5.96 -0.40 -3.43
C PHE A 114 5.82 -1.04 -4.81
N SER A 115 6.89 -1.64 -5.29
CA SER A 115 6.97 -2.18 -6.64
C SER A 115 7.09 -3.69 -6.63
N VAL A 116 6.70 -4.31 -7.74
CA VAL A 116 6.95 -5.73 -7.95
C VAL A 116 8.45 -5.99 -7.74
N GLY A 117 8.75 -7.02 -6.96
CA GLY A 117 10.11 -7.37 -6.58
C GLY A 117 10.52 -6.87 -5.22
N ASP A 118 9.82 -5.91 -4.67
CA ASP A 118 10.11 -5.42 -3.31
C ASP A 118 9.65 -6.43 -2.28
N THR A 119 10.38 -6.49 -1.17
CA THR A 119 10.00 -7.30 -0.02
C THR A 119 9.73 -6.36 1.15
N ILE A 120 8.59 -6.55 1.79
CA ILE A 120 8.22 -5.78 2.97
C ILE A 120 8.22 -6.69 4.18
N GLU A 121 8.48 -6.11 5.34
CA GLU A 121 8.32 -6.81 6.60
C GLU A 121 7.04 -6.34 7.24
N TRP A 122 6.14 -7.29 7.48
CA TRP A 122 4.83 -7.01 8.05
C TRP A 122 4.74 -7.68 9.41
N LYS A 123 4.44 -6.90 10.42
CA LYS A 123 4.27 -7.41 11.78
C LYS A 123 2.80 -7.70 12.01
N SER A 124 2.48 -8.98 12.05
CA SER A 124 1.14 -9.43 12.35
C SER A 124 1.05 -9.81 13.81
N PRO A 125 -0.18 -10.02 14.33
CA PRO A 125 -0.32 -10.49 15.73
C PRO A 125 0.38 -11.81 15.99
N GLU A 126 0.58 -12.63 14.95
CA GLU A 126 1.25 -13.91 15.09
C GLU A 126 2.75 -13.84 14.89
N GLY A 127 3.30 -12.66 14.64
CA GLY A 127 4.73 -12.47 14.43
C GLY A 127 5.03 -11.75 13.15
N SER A 128 6.32 -11.58 12.88
CA SER A 128 6.76 -10.88 11.67
C SER A 128 6.71 -11.79 10.46
N ARG A 129 6.25 -11.25 9.33
CA ARG A 129 6.23 -11.95 8.06
C ARG A 129 6.95 -11.09 7.03
N ARG A 130 7.68 -11.76 6.14
CA ARG A 130 8.29 -11.09 5.00
C ARG A 130 7.47 -11.42 3.77
N LEU A 131 6.90 -10.40 3.17
CA LEU A 131 6.05 -10.57 2.01
C LEU A 131 6.70 -9.91 0.82
N ARG A 132 6.87 -10.66 -0.25
CA ARG A 132 7.40 -10.12 -1.49
C ARG A 132 6.24 -9.77 -2.41
N ILE A 133 6.33 -8.63 -3.04
CA ILE A 133 5.37 -8.22 -4.05
C ILE A 133 5.74 -8.97 -5.32
N ASN A 134 4.97 -10.03 -5.61
CA ASN A 134 5.35 -10.99 -6.64
C ASN A 134 4.86 -10.60 -8.02
N SER A 135 3.61 -10.16 -8.12
CA SER A 135 3.05 -9.77 -9.41
C SER A 135 1.82 -8.91 -9.19
N ILE A 136 1.46 -8.16 -10.22
CA ILE A 136 0.26 -7.34 -10.23
C ILE A 136 -0.67 -7.89 -11.31
N ASP A 137 -1.89 -8.26 -10.91
CA ASP A 137 -2.90 -8.74 -11.84
C ASP A 137 -3.67 -7.61 -12.49
N PHE A 138 -3.87 -6.52 -11.77
CA PHE A 138 -4.65 -5.39 -12.25
C PHE A 138 -4.14 -4.13 -11.61
N GLN A 139 -3.94 -3.09 -12.42
CA GLN A 139 -3.60 -1.76 -11.95
C GLN A 139 -4.38 -0.77 -12.81
N PRO A 140 -5.18 0.11 -12.19
CA PRO A 140 -6.03 1.01 -12.98
C PRO A 140 -5.26 1.87 -13.98
N GLU A 141 -4.12 2.43 -13.55
CA GLU A 141 -3.34 3.32 -14.40
C GLU A 141 -2.79 2.60 -15.64
N ALA A 142 -2.49 1.33 -15.50
CA ALA A 142 -1.95 0.56 -16.62
C ALA A 142 -2.94 0.41 -17.76
N ILE A 143 -4.24 0.47 -17.47
CA ILE A 143 -5.29 0.41 -18.48
C ILE A 143 -6.01 1.74 -18.62
N LYS A 144 -5.40 2.79 -18.08
CA LYS A 144 -5.92 4.16 -18.21
C LYS A 144 -7.29 4.35 -17.58
N ARG A 145 -7.58 3.60 -16.52
CA ARG A 145 -8.81 3.74 -15.76
C ARG A 145 -8.57 4.71 -14.60
N TYR A 146 -8.50 5.98 -14.91
CA TYR A 146 -8.19 7.00 -13.91
C TYR A 146 -9.40 7.35 -13.04
N ASP A 147 -10.54 6.77 -13.34
CA ASP A 147 -11.77 6.95 -12.57
C ASP A 147 -11.86 6.03 -11.35
N LEU A 148 -10.96 5.08 -11.23
CA LEU A 148 -10.97 4.13 -10.11
C LEU A 148 -10.18 4.64 -8.93
#